data_fb1e714a5f2b0fee3c6b3433eb3d5ae6
#
_entry.id   fb1e714a5f2b0fee3c6b3433eb3d5ae6
#
_cell.length_a   1.000
_cell.length_b   1.000
_cell.length_c   1.000
_cell.angle_alpha   90.00
_cell.angle_beta   90.00
_cell.angle_gamma   90.00
#
_symmetry.space_group_name_H-M   'P 1'
#
loop_
_entity.id
_entity.type
_entity.pdbx_description
1 polymer ?
#
loop_
_entity_poly.entity_id
_entity_poly.type
_entity_poly.pdbx_seq_one_letter_code
_entity_poly.pdbx_strand_id
1 'polypeptide(L)'
;IRERHRYGDLPPWSYIRLRNSNLKFYIEGRFVGRYDRRRQLRRIVFLFRNTEEEITRKFILGMALSQTKIFPWFFDLGHNRMVIDERWFAHLGLPAGDGTIGTEDFFRLVHPEDRGRLADAFAKQLAGEMNPDTFTYRLRRGDGTWEWFEEQSVYLGQTGDGSPYRIVGICQSIHAHKTSEDGLRAARD
;
A
#
# COMPACT_ATOMS: atom_id res chain seq x y z
N ILE A 1 21.09 -19.36 17.00
CA ILE A 1 19.77 -19.76 17.54
C ILE A 1 19.84 -19.83 19.08
N ARG A 2 20.83 -20.51 19.69
CA ARG A 2 20.96 -20.63 21.14
C ARG A 2 21.14 -19.31 21.90
N GLU A 3 21.85 -18.33 21.35
CA GLU A 3 22.08 -17.04 21.99
C GLU A 3 20.84 -16.14 21.99
N ARG A 4 20.06 -16.13 20.91
CA ARG A 4 18.81 -15.34 20.83
C ARG A 4 17.72 -15.86 21.75
N HIS A 5 17.67 -17.17 22.00
CA HIS A 5 16.69 -17.77 22.91
C HIS A 5 16.97 -17.51 24.40
N ARG A 6 18.15 -17.05 24.75
CA ARG A 6 18.51 -16.72 26.13
C ARG A 6 17.79 -15.48 26.65
N TYR A 7 17.33 -14.59 25.76
CA TYR A 7 16.73 -13.29 26.08
C TYR A 7 15.25 -13.17 25.75
N GLY A 8 14.59 -14.25 25.37
CA GLY A 8 13.13 -14.25 25.18
C GLY A 8 12.60 -13.57 23.91
N ASP A 9 13.43 -12.84 23.17
CA ASP A 9 13.03 -12.15 21.95
C ASP A 9 13.24 -13.04 20.73
N LEU A 10 12.13 -13.62 20.26
CA LEU A 10 12.12 -14.26 18.97
C LEU A 10 11.89 -13.18 17.90
N PRO A 11 12.69 -13.20 16.81
CA PRO A 11 12.41 -12.30 15.70
C PRO A 11 11.00 -12.53 15.19
N PRO A 12 10.36 -11.48 14.67
CA PRO A 12 9.11 -11.62 13.93
C PRO A 12 9.28 -12.64 12.79
N TRP A 13 8.19 -13.07 12.23
CA TRP A 13 8.17 -14.01 11.11
C TRP A 13 9.32 -13.78 10.13
N SER A 14 10.09 -14.83 9.86
CA SER A 14 11.21 -14.79 8.91
C SER A 14 10.93 -15.75 7.75
N TYR A 15 11.19 -15.31 6.54
CA TYR A 15 11.11 -16.18 5.37
C TYR A 15 12.27 -17.16 5.39
N ILE A 16 11.97 -18.44 5.42
CA ILE A 16 12.95 -19.51 5.36
C ILE A 16 12.74 -20.26 4.06
N ARG A 17 13.78 -20.27 3.22
CA ARG A 17 13.80 -21.09 2.03
C ARG A 17 14.31 -22.49 2.41
N LEU A 18 13.42 -23.47 2.47
CA LEU A 18 13.82 -24.85 2.59
C LEU A 18 14.21 -25.40 1.21
N ARG A 19 15.43 -25.88 1.10
CA ARG A 19 15.93 -26.54 -0.10
C ARG A 19 15.87 -28.03 0.13
N ASN A 20 14.83 -28.69 -0.40
CA ASN A 20 14.88 -30.12 -0.62
C ASN A 20 15.33 -30.35 -2.08
N SER A 21 16.05 -31.44 -2.38
CA SER A 21 16.64 -31.72 -3.68
C SER A 21 15.64 -31.67 -4.86
N ASN A 22 14.33 -31.85 -4.60
CA ASN A 22 13.31 -31.92 -5.64
C ASN A 22 12.15 -30.91 -5.48
N LEU A 23 12.03 -30.19 -4.38
CA LEU A 23 10.94 -29.24 -4.13
C LEU A 23 11.49 -27.94 -3.56
N LYS A 24 11.33 -26.85 -4.32
CA LYS A 24 11.61 -25.49 -3.87
C LYS A 24 10.30 -24.85 -3.47
N PHE A 25 10.06 -24.64 -2.18
CA PHE A 25 8.90 -23.90 -1.72
C PHE A 25 9.29 -22.83 -0.70
N TYR A 26 8.49 -21.80 -0.63
CA TYR A 26 8.68 -20.72 0.32
C TYR A 26 7.80 -20.98 1.53
N ILE A 27 8.40 -20.93 2.71
CA ILE A 27 7.68 -20.99 3.96
C ILE A 27 7.99 -19.78 4.80
N GLU A 28 6.98 -19.29 5.47
CA GLU A 28 7.12 -18.32 6.55
C GLU A 28 6.97 -19.04 7.87
N GLY A 29 7.88 -18.79 8.79
CA GLY A 29 7.82 -19.51 10.05
C GLY A 29 8.44 -18.74 11.20
N ARG A 30 8.08 -19.15 12.41
CA ARG A 30 8.69 -18.67 13.63
C ARG A 30 9.01 -19.83 14.57
N PHE A 31 10.04 -19.63 15.36
CA PHE A 31 10.38 -20.54 16.43
C PHE A 31 9.76 -20.08 17.75
N VAL A 32 9.17 -21.01 18.50
CA VAL A 32 8.67 -20.75 19.85
C VAL A 32 9.44 -21.65 20.81
N GLY A 33 10.23 -21.02 21.67
CA GLY A 33 10.95 -21.73 22.74
C GLY A 33 10.03 -21.99 23.93
N ARG A 34 10.00 -23.23 24.42
CA ARG A 34 9.38 -23.59 25.70
C ARG A 34 10.46 -23.81 26.74
N TYR A 35 10.34 -23.09 27.87
CA TYR A 35 11.29 -23.10 28.97
C TYR A 35 10.68 -23.77 30.20
N ASP A 36 11.52 -24.39 31.02
CA ASP A 36 11.12 -24.91 32.32
C ASP A 36 11.10 -23.81 33.41
N ARG A 37 10.75 -24.21 34.65
CA ARG A 37 10.72 -23.30 35.81
C ARG A 37 12.08 -22.67 36.14
N ARG A 38 13.19 -23.29 35.68
CA ARG A 38 14.57 -22.77 35.82
C ARG A 38 15.01 -21.97 34.60
N ARG A 39 14.09 -21.57 33.71
CA ARG A 39 14.35 -20.84 32.47
C ARG A 39 15.30 -21.57 31.49
N GLN A 40 15.38 -22.90 31.58
CA GLN A 40 16.15 -23.70 30.64
C GLN A 40 15.27 -24.07 29.45
N LEU A 41 15.79 -23.91 28.23
CA LEU A 41 15.08 -24.27 27.00
C LEU A 41 14.88 -25.78 26.96
N ARG A 42 13.63 -26.24 26.99
CA ARG A 42 13.23 -27.67 26.94
C ARG A 42 12.79 -28.11 25.57
N ARG A 43 12.11 -27.23 24.83
CA ARG A 43 11.56 -27.56 23.51
C ARG A 43 11.58 -26.32 22.64
N ILE A 44 11.87 -26.52 21.35
CA ILE A 44 11.67 -25.55 20.30
C ILE A 44 10.52 -26.07 19.42
N VAL A 45 9.50 -25.25 19.24
CA VAL A 45 8.41 -25.51 18.31
C VAL A 45 8.60 -24.60 17.11
N PHE A 46 8.64 -25.18 15.93
CA PHE A 46 8.65 -24.44 14.68
C PHE A 46 7.24 -24.42 14.11
N LEU A 47 6.67 -23.23 14.02
CA LEU A 47 5.39 -22.98 13.39
C LEU A 47 5.66 -22.42 12.01
N PHE A 48 5.13 -23.03 10.98
CA PHE A 48 5.34 -22.57 9.61
C PHE A 48 4.05 -22.65 8.78
N ARG A 49 3.98 -21.82 7.75
CA ARG A 49 2.95 -21.87 6.71
C ARG A 49 3.61 -21.85 5.33
N ASN A 50 3.00 -22.53 4.37
CA ASN A 50 3.40 -22.40 2.99
C ASN A 50 2.92 -21.04 2.45
N THR A 51 3.83 -20.25 1.87
CA THR A 51 3.53 -18.91 1.33
C THR A 51 3.74 -18.85 -0.18
N GLU A 52 3.99 -19.98 -0.83
CA GLU A 52 4.31 -20.02 -2.26
C GLU A 52 3.19 -19.43 -3.11
N GLU A 53 1.94 -19.80 -2.82
CA GLU A 53 0.78 -19.26 -3.53
C GLU A 53 0.61 -17.76 -3.30
N GLU A 54 0.82 -17.28 -2.09
CA GLU A 54 0.77 -15.85 -1.75
C GLU A 54 1.87 -15.07 -2.48
N ILE A 55 3.10 -15.59 -2.50
CA ILE A 55 4.23 -14.98 -3.22
C ILE A 55 3.96 -14.96 -4.71
N THR A 56 3.47 -16.07 -5.27
CA THR A 56 3.14 -16.16 -6.69
C THR A 56 2.05 -15.15 -7.07
N ARG A 57 0.99 -15.04 -6.27
CA ARG A 57 -0.07 -14.05 -6.48
C ARG A 57 0.46 -12.62 -6.42
N LYS A 58 1.30 -12.30 -5.43
CA LYS A 58 1.94 -10.98 -5.30
C LYS A 58 2.81 -10.67 -6.52
N PHE A 59 3.56 -11.66 -7.00
CA PHE A 59 4.42 -11.50 -8.17
C PHE A 59 3.60 -11.25 -9.44
N ILE A 60 2.55 -12.06 -9.69
CA ILE A 60 1.66 -11.88 -10.85
C ILE A 60 0.98 -10.51 -10.80
N LEU A 61 0.46 -10.12 -9.62
CA LEU A 61 -0.17 -8.81 -9.44
C LEU A 61 0.83 -7.68 -9.69
N GLY A 62 2.05 -7.80 -9.15
CA GLY A 62 3.12 -6.83 -9.38
C GLY A 62 3.48 -6.70 -10.86
N MET A 63 3.58 -7.82 -11.59
CA MET A 63 3.81 -7.80 -13.04
C MET A 63 2.65 -7.14 -13.80
N ALA A 64 1.41 -7.48 -13.47
CA ALA A 64 0.23 -6.88 -14.11
C ALA A 64 0.20 -5.37 -13.88
N LEU A 65 0.42 -4.92 -12.66
CA LEU A 65 0.44 -3.49 -12.31
C LEU A 65 1.64 -2.75 -12.90
N SER A 66 2.80 -3.41 -13.10
CA SER A 66 3.99 -2.76 -13.65
C SER A 66 3.80 -2.24 -15.08
N GLN A 67 2.87 -2.82 -15.83
CA GLN A 67 2.53 -2.40 -17.19
C GLN A 67 1.42 -1.35 -17.25
N THR A 68 0.89 -0.94 -16.12
CA THR A 68 -0.21 0.01 -16.01
C THR A 68 0.20 1.28 -15.28
N LYS A 69 -0.57 2.33 -15.45
CA LYS A 69 -0.46 3.56 -14.65
C LYS A 69 -1.45 3.54 -13.48
N ILE A 70 -1.57 2.37 -12.83
CA ILE A 70 -2.38 2.15 -11.63
C ILE A 70 -1.44 1.99 -10.45
N PHE A 71 -1.67 2.76 -9.40
CA PHE A 71 -0.82 2.85 -8.23
C PHE A 71 -1.63 2.55 -6.96
N PRO A 72 -1.45 1.36 -6.35
CA PRO A 72 -2.05 1.06 -5.06
C PRO A 72 -1.51 1.96 -3.96
N TRP A 73 -2.37 2.29 -3.02
CA TRP A 73 -2.02 3.05 -1.84
C TRP A 73 -2.84 2.61 -0.62
N PHE A 74 -2.38 2.96 0.55
CA PHE A 74 -3.18 2.90 1.77
C PHE A 74 -2.86 4.07 2.69
N PHE A 75 -3.85 4.46 3.51
CA PHE A 75 -3.70 5.50 4.50
C PHE A 75 -3.39 4.90 5.87
N ASP A 76 -2.26 5.29 6.44
CA ASP A 76 -1.84 4.96 7.80
C ASP A 76 -2.42 6.00 8.76
N LEU A 77 -3.56 5.65 9.38
CA LEU A 77 -4.28 6.52 10.31
C LEU A 77 -3.43 6.88 11.54
N GLY A 78 -2.59 5.95 12.00
CA GLY A 78 -1.75 6.16 13.17
C GLY A 78 -0.65 7.21 12.98
N HIS A 79 -0.16 7.36 11.75
CA HIS A 79 0.93 8.27 11.40
C HIS A 79 0.50 9.40 10.47
N ASN A 80 -0.79 9.52 10.16
CA ASN A 80 -1.37 10.55 9.28
C ASN A 80 -0.62 10.69 7.95
N ARG A 81 -0.34 9.57 7.28
CA ARG A 81 0.39 9.53 6.02
C ARG A 81 -0.16 8.49 5.06
N MET A 82 0.05 8.72 3.79
CA MET A 82 -0.24 7.77 2.73
C MET A 82 1.03 6.96 2.43
N VAL A 83 0.86 5.65 2.26
CA VAL A 83 1.87 4.74 1.71
C VAL A 83 1.44 4.42 0.30
N ILE A 84 2.27 4.78 -0.67
CA ILE A 84 1.92 4.71 -2.10
C ILE A 84 2.99 3.88 -2.82
N ASP A 85 2.58 3.17 -3.86
CA ASP A 85 3.50 2.43 -4.74
C ASP A 85 4.61 3.35 -5.26
N GLU A 86 5.87 2.93 -5.16
CA GLU A 86 7.05 3.74 -5.54
C GLU A 86 6.98 4.24 -6.98
N ARG A 87 6.34 3.50 -7.89
CA ARG A 87 6.14 3.89 -9.29
C ARG A 87 5.33 5.17 -9.46
N TRP A 88 4.46 5.51 -8.48
CA TRP A 88 3.70 6.75 -8.49
C TRP A 88 4.62 7.98 -8.41
N PHE A 89 5.61 7.93 -7.51
CA PHE A 89 6.60 9.00 -7.38
C PHE A 89 7.43 9.14 -8.65
N ALA A 90 7.93 8.03 -9.18
CA ALA A 90 8.69 8.02 -10.43
C ALA A 90 7.86 8.54 -11.61
N HIS A 91 6.57 8.15 -11.68
CA HIS A 91 5.65 8.58 -12.72
C HIS A 91 5.42 10.10 -12.69
N LEU A 92 5.31 10.69 -11.51
CA LEU A 92 5.18 12.13 -11.33
C LEU A 92 6.52 12.89 -11.40
N GLY A 93 7.65 12.19 -11.47
CA GLY A 93 8.97 12.81 -11.43
C GLY A 93 9.32 13.39 -10.05
N LEU A 94 8.83 12.76 -8.99
CA LEU A 94 9.06 13.14 -7.60
C LEU A 94 10.04 12.16 -6.93
N PRO A 95 10.79 12.59 -5.90
CA PRO A 95 11.63 11.68 -5.12
C PRO A 95 10.76 10.68 -4.34
N ALA A 96 11.04 9.39 -4.47
CA ALA A 96 10.24 8.34 -3.83
C ALA A 96 10.43 8.26 -2.30
N GLY A 97 11.59 8.65 -1.79
CA GLY A 97 11.88 8.55 -0.37
C GLY A 97 11.71 7.11 0.16
N ASP A 98 10.89 6.96 1.18
CA ASP A 98 10.49 5.67 1.77
C ASP A 98 9.13 5.14 1.25
N GLY A 99 8.62 5.70 0.15
CA GLY A 99 7.31 5.32 -0.40
C GLY A 99 6.13 5.94 0.37
N THR A 100 6.39 6.93 1.23
CA THR A 100 5.33 7.60 1.99
C THR A 100 5.23 9.07 1.66
N ILE A 101 4.03 9.64 1.85
CA ILE A 101 3.79 11.08 1.74
C ILE A 101 2.83 11.52 2.84
N GLY A 102 3.16 12.61 3.53
CA GLY A 102 2.28 13.23 4.51
C GLY A 102 1.03 13.84 3.84
N THR A 103 -0.07 13.89 4.58
CA THR A 103 -1.34 14.44 4.08
C THR A 103 -1.18 15.86 3.54
N GLU A 104 -0.48 16.74 4.27
CA GLU A 104 -0.25 18.12 3.81
C GLU A 104 0.54 18.17 2.51
N ASP A 105 1.61 17.39 2.39
CA ASP A 105 2.46 17.37 1.20
C ASP A 105 1.71 16.83 0.00
N PHE A 106 0.86 15.80 0.21
CA PHE A 106 -0.03 15.30 -0.82
C PHE A 106 -0.98 16.40 -1.31
N PHE A 107 -1.68 17.11 -0.40
CA PHE A 107 -2.59 18.19 -0.78
C PHE A 107 -1.89 19.39 -1.43
N ARG A 108 -0.60 19.63 -1.17
CA ARG A 108 0.19 20.63 -1.91
C ARG A 108 0.37 20.26 -3.38
N LEU A 109 0.44 18.98 -3.70
CA LEU A 109 0.50 18.50 -5.09
C LEU A 109 -0.85 18.60 -5.81
N VAL A 110 -1.97 18.59 -5.09
CA VAL A 110 -3.30 18.70 -5.70
C VAL A 110 -3.53 20.10 -6.27
N HIS A 111 -4.14 20.15 -7.46
CA HIS A 111 -4.51 21.41 -8.09
C HIS A 111 -5.41 22.24 -7.18
N PRO A 112 -5.20 23.58 -7.07
CA PRO A 112 -5.97 24.43 -6.15
C PRO A 112 -7.49 24.29 -6.26
N GLU A 113 -8.01 24.20 -7.48
CA GLU A 113 -9.45 24.04 -7.72
C GLU A 113 -10.02 22.69 -7.25
N ASP A 114 -9.17 21.65 -7.18
CA ASP A 114 -9.61 20.31 -6.80
C ASP A 114 -9.47 20.04 -5.30
N ARG A 115 -8.67 20.85 -4.58
CA ARG A 115 -8.33 20.63 -3.15
C ARG A 115 -9.55 20.54 -2.25
N GLY A 116 -10.47 21.48 -2.36
CA GLY A 116 -11.65 21.54 -1.48
C GLY A 116 -12.49 20.29 -1.62
N ARG A 117 -12.86 19.95 -2.84
CA ARG A 117 -13.68 18.76 -3.12
C ARG A 117 -12.99 17.46 -2.66
N LEU A 118 -11.69 17.33 -2.88
CA LEU A 118 -10.93 16.15 -2.46
C LEU A 118 -10.80 16.09 -0.94
N ALA A 119 -10.59 17.23 -0.25
CA ALA A 119 -10.52 17.29 1.20
C ALA A 119 -11.84 16.90 1.86
N ASP A 120 -12.97 17.37 1.33
CA ASP A 120 -14.31 17.01 1.81
C ASP A 120 -14.57 15.51 1.66
N ALA A 121 -14.19 14.94 0.51
CA ALA A 121 -14.32 13.51 0.27
C ALA A 121 -13.46 12.68 1.24
N PHE A 122 -12.23 13.10 1.45
CA PHE A 122 -11.31 12.44 2.37
C PHE A 122 -11.80 12.54 3.82
N ALA A 123 -12.32 13.71 4.25
CA ALA A 123 -12.91 13.88 5.57
C ALA A 123 -14.10 12.94 5.80
N LYS A 124 -14.99 12.78 4.82
CA LYS A 124 -16.11 11.82 4.88
C LYS A 124 -15.61 10.38 5.00
N GLN A 125 -14.58 10.02 4.25
CA GLN A 125 -13.97 8.70 4.37
C GLN A 125 -13.40 8.46 5.78
N LEU A 126 -12.71 9.44 6.37
CA LEU A 126 -12.21 9.34 7.74
C LEU A 126 -13.34 9.23 8.78
N ALA A 127 -14.49 9.83 8.51
CA ALA A 127 -15.69 9.71 9.35
C ALA A 127 -16.43 8.37 9.20
N GLY A 128 -15.95 7.47 8.32
CA GLY A 128 -16.61 6.19 8.07
C GLY A 128 -17.77 6.25 7.07
N GLU A 129 -17.98 7.39 6.43
CA GLU A 129 -18.98 7.53 5.38
C GLU A 129 -18.41 6.92 4.09
N MET A 130 -19.01 5.80 3.67
CA MET A 130 -18.63 5.19 2.39
C MET A 130 -18.99 6.11 1.23
N ASN A 131 -17.98 6.49 0.45
CA ASN A 131 -18.22 7.09 -0.85
C ASN A 131 -17.78 6.07 -1.91
N PRO A 132 -18.72 5.41 -2.60
CA PRO A 132 -18.41 4.50 -3.67
C PRO A 132 -17.94 5.21 -4.95
N ASP A 133 -18.00 6.54 -4.96
CA ASP A 133 -17.74 7.32 -6.15
C ASP A 133 -16.24 7.42 -6.44
N THR A 134 -15.94 7.32 -7.70
CA THR A 134 -14.62 7.59 -8.25
C THR A 134 -14.35 9.09 -8.21
N PHE A 135 -13.19 9.49 -7.66
CA PHE A 135 -12.76 10.89 -7.65
C PHE A 135 -11.76 11.16 -8.75
N THR A 136 -11.96 12.25 -9.48
CA THR A 136 -10.96 12.74 -10.42
C THR A 136 -10.37 14.05 -9.93
N TYR A 137 -9.05 14.17 -10.00
CA TYR A 137 -8.32 15.36 -9.58
C TYR A 137 -6.99 15.48 -10.35
N ARG A 138 -6.38 16.66 -10.28
CA ARG A 138 -5.09 16.94 -10.91
C ARG A 138 -3.99 16.97 -9.88
N LEU A 139 -2.87 16.33 -10.19
CA LEU A 139 -1.64 16.39 -9.41
C LEU A 139 -0.55 17.12 -10.18
N ARG A 140 0.27 17.85 -9.45
CA ARG A 140 1.44 18.54 -9.99
C ARG A 140 2.60 17.57 -10.13
N ARG A 141 3.17 17.51 -11.32
CA ARG A 141 4.38 16.75 -11.61
C ARG A 141 5.62 17.53 -11.15
N GLY A 142 6.76 16.84 -11.07
CA GLY A 142 8.06 17.45 -10.76
C GLY A 142 8.51 18.53 -11.77
N ASP A 143 8.06 18.43 -13.02
CA ASP A 143 8.30 19.44 -14.07
C ASP A 143 7.33 20.65 -14.01
N GLY A 144 6.40 20.66 -13.04
CA GLY A 144 5.42 21.72 -12.84
C GLY A 144 4.14 21.56 -13.65
N THR A 145 4.03 20.61 -14.55
CA THR A 145 2.80 20.33 -15.32
C THR A 145 1.77 19.61 -14.47
N TRP A 146 0.51 19.57 -14.94
CA TRP A 146 -0.61 18.92 -14.26
C TRP A 146 -0.96 17.60 -14.94
N GLU A 147 -1.24 16.58 -14.13
CA GLU A 147 -1.67 15.27 -14.60
C GLU A 147 -2.98 14.86 -13.94
N TRP A 148 -3.92 14.35 -14.75
CA TRP A 148 -5.20 13.87 -14.27
C TRP A 148 -5.10 12.47 -13.68
N PHE A 149 -5.66 12.31 -12.50
CA PHE A 149 -5.81 11.06 -11.80
C PHE A 149 -7.27 10.76 -11.50
N GLU A 150 -7.59 9.48 -11.46
CA GLU A 150 -8.83 8.93 -10.96
C GLU A 150 -8.50 8.04 -9.77
N GLU A 151 -9.28 8.16 -8.72
CA GLU A 151 -9.07 7.43 -7.47
C GLU A 151 -10.32 6.67 -7.07
N GLN A 152 -10.11 5.43 -6.61
CA GLN A 152 -11.09 4.59 -5.96
C GLN A 152 -10.52 4.10 -4.62
N SER A 153 -11.31 4.18 -3.57
CA SER A 153 -10.91 3.73 -2.24
C SER A 153 -12.01 3.00 -1.52
N VAL A 154 -11.60 2.10 -0.62
CA VAL A 154 -12.49 1.32 0.23
C VAL A 154 -11.93 1.24 1.64
N TYR A 155 -12.80 1.01 2.61
CA TYR A 155 -12.38 0.69 3.98
C TYR A 155 -11.95 -0.75 4.09
N LEU A 156 -10.92 -0.99 4.88
CA LEU A 156 -10.49 -2.31 5.26
C LEU A 156 -10.58 -2.45 6.79
N GLY A 157 -11.66 -3.12 7.23
CA GLY A 157 -11.90 -3.38 8.64
C GLY A 157 -12.40 -2.17 9.44
N GLN A 158 -12.90 -2.46 10.65
CA GLN A 158 -13.34 -1.47 11.62
C GLN A 158 -12.72 -1.80 12.98
N THR A 159 -12.41 -0.78 13.76
CA THR A 159 -12.08 -0.91 15.17
C THR A 159 -13.33 -1.22 15.99
N GLY A 160 -13.18 -1.59 17.28
CA GLY A 160 -14.31 -1.92 18.14
C GLY A 160 -15.32 -0.78 18.36
N ASP A 161 -14.94 0.46 18.09
CA ASP A 161 -15.79 1.65 18.14
C ASP A 161 -16.43 2.02 16.78
N GLY A 162 -16.22 1.18 15.75
CA GLY A 162 -16.75 1.38 14.41
C GLY A 162 -15.92 2.29 13.50
N SER A 163 -14.82 2.86 14.00
CA SER A 163 -13.92 3.68 13.18
C SER A 163 -13.18 2.82 12.15
N PRO A 164 -12.90 3.34 10.95
CA PRO A 164 -12.15 2.59 9.94
C PRO A 164 -10.74 2.28 10.45
N TYR A 165 -10.32 1.02 10.31
CA TYR A 165 -8.98 0.60 10.68
C TYR A 165 -7.94 1.06 9.65
N ARG A 166 -8.30 0.99 8.37
CA ARG A 166 -7.43 1.36 7.26
C ARG A 166 -8.28 1.78 6.05
N ILE A 167 -7.82 2.79 5.34
CA ILE A 167 -8.34 3.13 4.02
C ILE A 167 -7.33 2.62 3.00
N VAL A 168 -7.79 1.89 2.01
CA VAL A 168 -6.96 1.40 0.91
C VAL A 168 -7.59 1.80 -0.41
N GLY A 169 -6.76 2.05 -1.41
CA GLY A 169 -7.26 2.47 -2.70
C GLY A 169 -6.26 2.24 -3.83
N ILE A 170 -6.70 2.61 -4.99
CA ILE A 170 -5.90 2.74 -6.19
C ILE A 170 -6.08 4.13 -6.76
N CYS A 171 -5.02 4.74 -7.24
CA CYS A 171 -5.10 5.89 -8.11
C CYS A 171 -4.55 5.53 -9.50
N GLN A 172 -5.21 5.98 -10.53
CA GLN A 172 -4.87 5.73 -11.91
C GLN A 172 -4.66 7.03 -12.66
N SER A 173 -3.57 7.14 -13.46
CA SER A 173 -3.42 8.25 -14.39
C SER A 173 -4.39 8.08 -15.55
N ILE A 174 -5.27 9.08 -15.73
CA ILE A 174 -6.23 9.18 -16.83
C ILE A 174 -5.90 10.33 -17.79
N HIS A 175 -4.68 10.87 -17.69
CA HIS A 175 -4.28 12.07 -18.45
C HIS A 175 -4.40 11.87 -19.96
N ALA A 176 -3.95 10.74 -20.49
CA ALA A 176 -4.06 10.43 -21.92
C ALA A 176 -5.52 10.35 -22.40
N HIS A 177 -6.42 9.84 -21.56
CA HIS A 177 -7.84 9.79 -21.88
C HIS A 177 -8.44 11.21 -21.92
N LYS A 178 -8.18 12.01 -20.89
CA LYS A 178 -8.68 13.40 -20.81
C LYS A 178 -8.18 14.27 -21.95
N THR A 179 -6.89 14.20 -22.29
CA THR A 179 -6.33 14.98 -23.41
C THR A 179 -6.91 14.57 -24.76
N SER A 180 -7.21 13.26 -24.95
CA SER A 180 -7.87 12.77 -26.16
C SER A 180 -9.32 13.25 -26.27
N GLU A 181 -10.08 13.24 -25.17
CA GLU A 181 -11.44 13.78 -25.13
C GLU A 181 -11.48 15.27 -25.47
N ASP A 182 -10.58 16.05 -24.84
CA ASP A 182 -10.48 17.50 -25.07
C ASP A 182 -10.09 17.83 -26.54
N GLY A 183 -9.15 17.04 -27.10
CA GLY A 183 -8.78 17.16 -28.51
C GLY A 183 -9.93 16.87 -29.47
N LEU A 184 -10.74 15.83 -29.19
CA LEU A 184 -11.92 15.51 -29.99
C LEU A 184 -13.03 16.56 -29.86
N ARG A 185 -13.16 17.18 -28.71
CA ARG A 185 -14.14 18.24 -28.46
C ARG A 185 -13.75 19.52 -29.21
N ALA A 186 -12.46 19.93 -29.12
CA ALA A 186 -11.94 21.08 -29.83
C ALA A 186 -11.97 20.94 -31.37
N ALA A 187 -12.00 19.71 -31.90
CA ALA A 187 -12.10 19.46 -33.33
C ALA A 187 -13.55 19.45 -33.85
N ARG A 188 -14.56 19.51 -32.96
CA ARG A 188 -16.00 19.56 -33.31
C ARG A 188 -16.59 20.95 -33.24
N ASP A 189 -15.95 21.87 -32.54
CA ASP A 189 -16.31 23.30 -32.46
C ASP A 189 -15.58 24.09 -33.53
#